data_0202c5334f483c0e65bb60910c27e859
#
_entry.id   0202c5334f483c0e65bb60910c27e859
#
_cell.length_a   1.000
_cell.length_b   1.000
_cell.length_c   1.000
_cell.angle_alpha   90.00
_cell.angle_beta   90.00
_cell.angle_gamma   90.00
#
_symmetry.space_group_name_H-M   'P 1'
#
loop_
_entity.id
_entity.type
_entity.pdbx_description
1 polymer ?
#
loop_
_entity_poly.entity_id
_entity_poly.type
_entity_poly.pdbx_seq_one_letter_code
_entity_poly.pdbx_strand_id
1 'polypeptide(L)'
;MNSLNRRTLLRNSGMVAASWALPIKAYAWADRTLVAATTAGKISGVIQEGISVFKSVPYGGDTAKTRFKAPVPPTPWAGVRECLSFTTIAPQLVAARAGARPTVPSPTGAAPTSAAGVPGAPPDHGVQSEDCLHLNVFTPGLRDGKKRPVLVYFHGGAYNNGTVNSDLYDGKRLCHRGDVVVVTVNHRLNAFGYMYLGDLAPEYAESGNAGQLDLVLALKWVKENIAELGVDPSRVLIFGQSGGGAKCAALMATPAAKGLFHRVMTMSGQQIKGASIEIASGRTRTVLDKMGIPASLRGKDLVAQLNALTMEQIQEGARAVSSDWLPVVDNVILLRNPFDPDAPALSENVPMVLGNVHDETAVGGRGGEIAWETAPAALEAAVHEYLGPYNAEEVVAEFRRIHPDYTPTQVDIAAATAFRAWPGQRWEAERRAANPISQPHTWVYQMNFTGASGRAMHTIDIPFMFDNIAMAAGQIGTAPEQVAAANELAATMSQMLITYGRTGNPNGDSKGQSQGAAKDGALPYWPAYDLKNRSTMIWDRKLYVENDPRGAERVFADKSHYHQAGTPLP
;
A
#
# COMPACT_ATOMS: atom_id res chain seq x y z
N MET A 1 75.12 28.61 -20.10
CA MET A 1 75.45 28.15 -21.48
C MET A 1 74.30 27.19 -21.89
N ASN A 2 73.78 27.51 -23.07
CA ASN A 2 72.79 26.79 -23.86
C ASN A 2 71.33 26.86 -23.45
N SER A 3 70.72 27.83 -24.10
CA SER A 3 69.30 27.96 -24.33
C SER A 3 68.67 26.76 -25.03
N LEU A 4 67.69 26.10 -24.42
CA LEU A 4 66.84 25.17 -25.14
C LEU A 4 65.53 25.90 -25.54
N ASN A 5 65.35 25.86 -26.85
CA ASN A 5 64.44 26.67 -27.66
C ASN A 5 62.99 26.25 -27.44
N ARG A 6 62.15 27.21 -27.09
CA ARG A 6 60.69 27.08 -26.85
C ARG A 6 59.84 26.64 -28.06
N ARG A 7 60.47 26.32 -29.19
CA ARG A 7 59.78 25.91 -30.43
C ARG A 7 59.68 24.41 -30.67
N THR A 8 60.34 23.55 -29.86
CA THR A 8 60.31 22.11 -30.03
C THR A 8 59.33 21.40 -29.13
N LEU A 9 58.70 22.11 -28.18
CA LEU A 9 57.71 21.52 -27.24
C LEU A 9 56.25 21.65 -27.72
N LEU A 10 56.02 22.28 -28.88
CA LEU A 10 54.66 22.51 -29.44
C LEU A 10 54.36 21.59 -30.66
N ARG A 11 55.16 20.56 -30.91
CA ARG A 11 54.99 19.70 -32.09
C ARG A 11 54.61 18.26 -31.76
N ASN A 12 54.61 17.85 -30.48
CA ASN A 12 54.24 16.49 -30.06
C ASN A 12 53.05 16.41 -29.09
N SER A 13 52.24 17.48 -28.96
CA SER A 13 50.98 17.47 -28.16
C SER A 13 49.73 17.46 -29.03
N GLY A 14 49.86 17.05 -30.26
CA GLY A 14 48.74 17.06 -31.21
C GLY A 14 48.34 15.68 -31.68
N MET A 15 47.98 14.78 -30.77
CA MET A 15 47.20 13.58 -31.07
C MET A 15 46.97 12.78 -29.77
N VAL A 16 45.95 13.06 -29.02
CA VAL A 16 45.01 12.19 -28.30
C VAL A 16 43.97 13.10 -27.65
N ALA A 17 43.17 13.76 -28.46
CA ALA A 17 41.91 14.37 -28.06
C ALA A 17 40.89 14.04 -29.15
N ALA A 18 40.79 12.76 -29.49
CA ALA A 18 39.72 12.25 -30.33
C ALA A 18 38.78 11.43 -29.47
N SER A 19 37.60 12.04 -29.21
CA SER A 19 36.32 11.37 -29.14
C SER A 19 36.13 10.31 -28.05
N TRP A 20 35.71 10.80 -26.89
CA TRP A 20 34.58 10.19 -26.17
C TRP A 20 33.48 11.23 -26.01
N ALA A 21 33.08 11.88 -27.08
CA ALA A 21 31.72 12.41 -27.17
C ALA A 21 30.82 11.24 -27.54
N LEU A 22 30.45 10.43 -26.53
CA LEU A 22 29.24 9.67 -26.65
C LEU A 22 28.14 10.70 -27.00
N PRO A 23 27.33 10.45 -28.04
CA PRO A 23 26.20 11.31 -28.28
C PRO A 23 25.37 11.23 -27.00
N ILE A 24 25.30 12.32 -26.25
CA ILE A 24 24.17 12.58 -25.37
C ILE A 24 22.99 12.49 -26.35
N LYS A 25 22.33 11.32 -26.38
CA LYS A 25 21.01 11.24 -26.98
C LYS A 25 20.24 12.28 -26.22
N ALA A 26 20.08 13.45 -26.84
CA ALA A 26 19.07 14.39 -26.45
C ALA A 26 17.81 13.52 -26.35
N TYR A 27 17.30 13.34 -25.14
CA TYR A 27 15.98 12.78 -24.95
C TYR A 27 15.09 13.66 -25.77
N ALA A 28 14.70 13.17 -26.95
CA ALA A 28 13.73 13.85 -27.78
C ALA A 28 12.55 14.08 -26.86
N TRP A 29 12.16 15.31 -26.71
CA TRP A 29 10.97 15.71 -25.96
C TRP A 29 9.86 14.80 -26.41
N ALA A 30 9.35 13.97 -25.50
CA ALA A 30 8.28 13.01 -25.78
C ALA A 30 7.19 13.72 -26.57
N ASP A 31 6.70 13.06 -27.60
CA ASP A 31 5.71 13.59 -28.49
C ASP A 31 4.56 14.19 -27.67
N ARG A 32 4.43 15.54 -27.67
CA ARG A 32 3.45 16.29 -26.90
C ARG A 32 2.00 16.04 -27.34
N THR A 33 1.81 15.09 -28.25
CA THR A 33 0.51 14.73 -28.83
C THR A 33 -0.24 13.66 -28.05
N LEU A 34 0.36 13.08 -26.97
CA LEU A 34 -0.31 12.09 -26.14
C LEU A 34 -1.41 12.74 -25.29
N VAL A 35 -2.61 12.81 -25.81
CA VAL A 35 -3.77 13.40 -25.15
C VAL A 35 -4.87 12.36 -24.99
N ALA A 36 -5.40 12.27 -23.77
CA ALA A 36 -6.59 11.49 -23.42
C ALA A 36 -7.72 12.41 -22.96
N ALA A 37 -8.97 12.02 -23.25
CA ALA A 37 -10.14 12.72 -22.75
C ALA A 37 -10.60 12.11 -21.43
N THR A 38 -11.01 12.96 -20.47
CA THR A 38 -11.70 12.56 -19.25
C THR A 38 -13.03 13.27 -19.14
N THR A 39 -13.89 12.82 -18.23
CA THR A 39 -15.18 13.49 -17.96
C THR A 39 -15.01 14.94 -17.49
N ALA A 40 -13.86 15.30 -16.91
CA ALA A 40 -13.57 16.65 -16.44
C ALA A 40 -12.81 17.52 -17.47
N GLY A 41 -12.14 16.94 -18.45
CA GLY A 41 -11.37 17.66 -19.46
C GLY A 41 -10.27 16.79 -20.08
N LYS A 42 -9.48 17.37 -20.98
CA LYS A 42 -8.37 16.66 -21.62
C LYS A 42 -7.12 16.71 -20.74
N ILE A 43 -6.36 15.61 -20.76
CA ILE A 43 -5.07 15.48 -20.08
C ILE A 43 -3.98 15.08 -21.07
N SER A 44 -2.75 15.57 -20.87
CA SER A 44 -1.59 15.09 -21.61
C SER A 44 -0.66 14.30 -20.72
N GLY A 45 -0.05 13.26 -21.28
CA GLY A 45 0.94 12.42 -20.65
C GLY A 45 2.24 12.36 -21.44
N VAL A 46 3.13 11.46 -21.06
CA VAL A 46 4.39 11.16 -21.74
C VAL A 46 4.44 9.69 -22.13
N ILE A 47 5.19 9.37 -23.18
CA ILE A 47 5.55 7.98 -23.50
C ILE A 47 6.91 7.69 -22.85
N GLN A 48 6.95 6.70 -21.97
CA GLN A 48 8.16 6.22 -21.33
C GLN A 48 8.30 4.72 -21.61
N GLU A 49 9.40 4.33 -22.24
CA GLU A 49 9.65 2.93 -22.60
C GLU A 49 8.48 2.28 -23.38
N GLY A 50 7.79 3.04 -24.25
CA GLY A 50 6.62 2.56 -25.01
C GLY A 50 5.30 2.50 -24.23
N ILE A 51 5.29 2.90 -22.96
CA ILE A 51 4.08 2.98 -22.12
C ILE A 51 3.66 4.45 -22.01
N SER A 52 2.37 4.70 -22.18
CA SER A 52 1.74 5.99 -21.95
C SER A 52 1.56 6.21 -20.45
N VAL A 53 2.16 7.26 -19.91
CA VAL A 53 2.19 7.58 -18.49
C VAL A 53 1.54 8.93 -18.24
N PHE A 54 0.54 8.95 -17.37
CA PHE A 54 -0.12 10.16 -16.88
C PHE A 54 0.06 10.22 -15.36
N LYS A 55 0.71 11.26 -14.85
CA LYS A 55 0.98 11.43 -13.41
C LYS A 55 0.13 12.56 -12.84
N SER A 56 -0.36 12.38 -11.62
CA SER A 56 -1.18 13.35 -10.89
C SER A 56 -2.44 13.79 -11.67
N VAL A 57 -3.16 12.84 -12.26
CA VAL A 57 -4.45 13.07 -12.89
C VAL A 57 -5.49 13.37 -11.80
N PRO A 58 -6.18 14.52 -11.80
CA PRO A 58 -7.18 14.79 -10.79
C PRO A 58 -8.42 13.90 -10.96
N TYR A 59 -8.80 13.20 -9.91
CA TYR A 59 -10.05 12.45 -9.83
C TYR A 59 -11.04 13.09 -8.88
N GLY A 60 -10.58 14.02 -8.03
CA GLY A 60 -11.40 14.78 -7.09
C GLY A 60 -11.04 16.27 -7.09
N GLY A 61 -11.90 17.08 -6.49
CA GLY A 61 -11.70 18.51 -6.26
C GLY A 61 -10.74 18.77 -5.10
N ASP A 62 -10.27 20.02 -5.01
CA ASP A 62 -9.44 20.51 -3.91
C ASP A 62 -10.18 20.41 -2.56
N THR A 63 -9.69 19.55 -1.68
CA THR A 63 -10.33 19.25 -0.40
C THR A 63 -10.16 20.34 0.66
N ALA A 64 -9.27 21.33 0.44
CA ALA A 64 -9.20 22.52 1.30
C ALA A 64 -10.51 23.33 1.28
N LYS A 65 -11.26 23.25 0.19
CA LYS A 65 -12.57 23.92 0.03
C LYS A 65 -13.72 23.16 0.69
N THR A 66 -13.52 21.87 0.98
CA THR A 66 -14.57 20.97 1.47
C THR A 66 -14.03 20.08 2.59
N ARG A 67 -13.21 20.64 3.49
CA ARG A 67 -12.59 19.90 4.59
C ARG A 67 -13.58 18.99 5.30
N PHE A 68 -13.13 17.78 5.55
CA PHE A 68 -13.83 16.70 6.26
C PHE A 68 -15.14 16.19 5.61
N LYS A 69 -15.56 16.76 4.49
CA LYS A 69 -16.74 16.29 3.73
C LYS A 69 -16.36 15.19 2.73
N ALA A 70 -17.38 14.49 2.25
CA ALA A 70 -17.25 13.62 1.09
C ALA A 70 -16.57 14.35 -0.07
N PRO A 71 -15.70 13.67 -0.85
CA PRO A 71 -15.05 14.28 -2.00
C PRO A 71 -16.06 14.58 -3.10
N VAL A 72 -15.76 15.58 -3.90
CA VAL A 72 -16.52 15.93 -5.11
C VAL A 72 -15.66 15.69 -6.35
N PRO A 73 -16.26 15.43 -7.52
CA PRO A 73 -15.50 15.37 -8.78
C PRO A 73 -14.69 16.65 -9.02
N PRO A 74 -13.60 16.58 -9.79
CA PRO A 74 -12.81 17.77 -10.10
C PRO A 74 -13.63 18.77 -10.93
N THR A 75 -13.41 20.05 -10.72
CA THR A 75 -14.03 21.09 -11.55
C THR A 75 -13.61 20.89 -13.00
N PRO A 76 -14.53 20.82 -13.96
CA PRO A 76 -14.21 20.69 -15.37
C PRO A 76 -13.32 21.85 -15.87
N TRP A 77 -12.38 21.52 -16.78
CA TRP A 77 -11.46 22.52 -17.34
C TRP A 77 -11.49 22.55 -18.87
N ALA A 78 -11.19 23.70 -19.42
CA ALA A 78 -10.97 23.87 -20.85
C ALA A 78 -9.50 23.60 -21.21
N GLY A 79 -9.24 23.24 -22.47
CA GLY A 79 -7.90 22.94 -22.95
C GLY A 79 -7.35 21.59 -22.49
N VAL A 80 -6.03 21.48 -22.42
CA VAL A 80 -5.31 20.26 -22.04
C VAL A 80 -4.51 20.54 -20.78
N ARG A 81 -4.76 19.73 -19.73
CA ARG A 81 -3.99 19.78 -18.48
C ARG A 81 -2.78 18.85 -18.59
N GLU A 82 -1.61 19.35 -18.25
CA GLU A 82 -0.39 18.54 -18.22
C GLU A 82 -0.38 17.62 -17.00
N CYS A 83 -0.20 16.32 -17.24
CA CYS A 83 -0.11 15.25 -16.24
C CYS A 83 1.23 14.49 -16.42
N LEU A 84 2.35 15.24 -16.36
CA LEU A 84 3.68 14.80 -16.76
C LEU A 84 4.55 14.36 -15.57
N SER A 85 4.26 14.86 -14.36
CA SER A 85 5.06 14.64 -13.15
C SER A 85 4.17 14.47 -11.93
N PHE A 86 4.73 13.89 -10.88
CA PHE A 86 4.10 13.89 -9.56
C PHE A 86 3.99 15.33 -9.03
N THR A 87 2.86 15.66 -8.40
CA THR A 87 2.60 17.01 -7.86
C THR A 87 2.47 16.99 -6.35
N THR A 88 1.28 16.77 -5.83
CA THR A 88 0.97 16.87 -4.41
C THR A 88 0.69 15.50 -3.78
N ILE A 89 0.90 15.43 -2.47
CA ILE A 89 0.56 14.29 -1.62
C ILE A 89 -0.36 14.77 -0.49
N ALA A 90 -1.11 13.85 0.09
CA ALA A 90 -1.99 14.16 1.22
C ALA A 90 -1.20 14.70 2.42
N PRO A 91 -1.77 15.64 3.20
CA PRO A 91 -1.19 16.11 4.44
C PRO A 91 -0.97 14.93 5.40
N GLN A 92 0.25 14.80 5.91
CA GLN A 92 0.65 13.69 6.76
C GLN A 92 1.76 14.07 7.72
N LEU A 93 1.83 13.37 8.83
CA LEU A 93 2.87 13.55 9.81
C LEU A 93 4.11 12.79 9.35
N VAL A 94 5.17 13.53 9.04
CA VAL A 94 6.49 12.92 8.86
C VAL A 94 6.93 12.44 10.24
N ALA A 95 7.21 11.15 10.37
CA ALA A 95 7.78 10.64 11.62
C ALA A 95 9.08 11.40 11.92
N ALA A 96 9.14 12.08 13.07
CA ALA A 96 10.37 12.67 13.54
C ALA A 96 11.37 11.52 13.70
N ARG A 97 12.42 11.49 12.87
CA ARG A 97 13.54 10.57 13.10
C ARG A 97 14.09 10.87 14.47
N ALA A 98 13.92 9.98 15.43
CA ALA A 98 14.66 10.05 16.68
C ALA A 98 16.16 10.10 16.35
N GLY A 99 16.79 11.25 16.57
CA GLY A 99 18.22 11.46 16.30
C GLY A 99 18.59 12.19 15.01
N ALA A 100 17.65 12.70 14.21
CA ALA A 100 17.99 13.58 13.10
C ALA A 100 18.45 14.95 13.63
N ARG A 101 19.74 15.26 13.49
CA ARG A 101 20.27 16.63 13.62
C ARG A 101 19.51 17.55 12.65
N PRO A 102 19.23 18.81 13.04
CA PRO A 102 18.69 19.79 12.11
C PRO A 102 19.62 19.89 10.90
N THR A 103 19.13 19.55 9.72
CA THR A 103 19.90 19.75 8.49
C THR A 103 19.87 21.25 8.19
N VAL A 104 21.03 21.86 8.17
CA VAL A 104 21.25 23.20 7.61
C VAL A 104 20.76 23.15 6.15
N PRO A 105 19.99 24.16 5.68
CA PRO A 105 19.54 24.18 4.29
C PRO A 105 20.74 24.08 3.33
N SER A 106 20.71 23.08 2.45
CA SER A 106 21.72 22.96 1.41
C SER A 106 21.61 24.14 0.45
N PRO A 107 22.72 24.79 0.08
CA PRO A 107 22.70 25.91 -0.87
C PRO A 107 22.28 25.52 -2.29
N THR A 108 22.04 24.24 -2.56
CA THR A 108 21.78 23.69 -3.91
C THR A 108 20.29 23.39 -4.20
N GLY A 109 19.35 23.79 -3.34
CA GLY A 109 17.92 23.68 -3.64
C GLY A 109 17.36 22.25 -3.76
N ALA A 110 18.07 21.22 -3.28
CA ALA A 110 17.58 19.85 -3.24
C ALA A 110 16.48 19.72 -2.17
N ALA A 111 15.30 19.28 -2.57
CA ALA A 111 14.16 19.03 -1.69
C ALA A 111 14.53 18.04 -0.56
N PRO A 112 13.96 18.20 0.65
CA PRO A 112 14.25 17.31 1.76
C PRO A 112 13.76 15.89 1.45
N THR A 113 14.68 14.94 1.48
CA THR A 113 14.40 13.52 1.35
C THR A 113 13.81 12.97 2.63
N SER A 114 12.56 12.55 2.65
CA SER A 114 12.02 11.70 3.71
C SER A 114 10.85 10.87 3.24
N ALA A 115 11.12 9.61 2.92
CA ALA A 115 10.11 8.57 3.00
C ALA A 115 9.95 8.21 4.48
N ALA A 116 8.82 8.53 5.06
CA ALA A 116 8.49 8.09 6.41
C ALA A 116 8.08 6.62 6.35
N GLY A 117 8.83 5.76 7.00
CA GLY A 117 8.33 4.50 7.53
C GLY A 117 8.78 3.19 6.87
N VAL A 118 9.32 3.16 5.66
CA VAL A 118 9.80 1.91 5.06
C VAL A 118 11.32 1.98 4.86
N PRO A 119 12.13 1.17 5.59
CA PRO A 119 13.57 1.11 5.34
C PRO A 119 13.85 0.72 3.88
N GLY A 120 14.59 1.57 3.16
CA GLY A 120 14.97 1.30 1.76
C GLY A 120 13.94 1.69 0.70
N ALA A 121 12.78 2.25 1.07
CA ALA A 121 11.87 2.83 0.09
C ALA A 121 12.49 4.12 -0.53
N PRO A 122 12.28 4.36 -1.83
CA PRO A 122 12.66 5.62 -2.46
C PRO A 122 11.96 6.81 -1.78
N PRO A 123 12.55 8.02 -1.84
CA PRO A 123 11.90 9.20 -1.28
C PRO A 123 10.57 9.46 -1.98
N ASP A 124 9.56 9.87 -1.21
CA ASP A 124 8.28 10.28 -1.73
C ASP A 124 8.42 11.55 -2.57
N HIS A 125 7.78 11.56 -3.73
CA HIS A 125 7.78 12.69 -4.65
C HIS A 125 6.51 13.50 -4.49
N GLY A 126 6.60 14.71 -3.98
CA GLY A 126 5.50 15.65 -3.89
C GLY A 126 5.55 16.59 -2.69
N VAL A 127 4.75 17.65 -2.78
CA VAL A 127 4.56 18.63 -1.71
C VAL A 127 3.24 18.30 -1.01
N GLN A 128 3.20 18.37 0.33
CA GLN A 128 1.96 18.15 1.06
C GLN A 128 0.93 19.24 0.74
N SER A 129 -0.29 18.84 0.42
CA SER A 129 -1.40 19.72 0.10
C SER A 129 -2.72 19.03 0.35
N GLU A 130 -3.74 19.80 0.69
CA GLU A 130 -5.12 19.32 0.72
C GLU A 130 -5.70 19.11 -0.70
N ASP A 131 -5.11 19.71 -1.74
CA ASP A 131 -5.35 19.36 -3.15
C ASP A 131 -4.53 18.12 -3.51
N CYS A 132 -4.96 16.95 -3.04
CA CYS A 132 -4.23 15.69 -3.12
C CYS A 132 -5.00 14.55 -3.80
N LEU A 133 -6.23 14.80 -4.28
CA LEU A 133 -7.05 13.76 -4.91
C LEU A 133 -6.62 13.50 -6.35
N HIS A 134 -5.43 12.93 -6.49
CA HIS A 134 -4.79 12.61 -7.75
C HIS A 134 -4.49 11.11 -7.88
N LEU A 135 -4.49 10.61 -9.10
CA LEU A 135 -4.06 9.26 -9.45
C LEU A 135 -3.04 9.28 -10.58
N ASN A 136 -2.29 8.20 -10.72
CA ASN A 136 -1.38 8.00 -11.85
C ASN A 136 -1.90 6.85 -12.72
N VAL A 137 -1.71 6.93 -14.03
CA VAL A 137 -2.13 5.90 -14.98
C VAL A 137 -0.95 5.50 -15.87
N PHE A 138 -0.74 4.20 -15.97
CA PHE A 138 0.22 3.57 -16.87
C PHE A 138 -0.55 2.67 -17.82
N THR A 139 -0.44 2.90 -19.13
CA THR A 139 -1.20 2.13 -20.12
C THR A 139 -0.38 1.85 -21.39
N PRO A 140 -0.45 0.62 -21.94
CA PRO A 140 0.20 0.27 -23.20
C PRO A 140 -0.42 0.96 -24.41
N GLY A 141 -1.64 1.50 -24.34
CA GLY A 141 -2.28 2.13 -25.47
C GLY A 141 -3.59 2.81 -25.15
N LEU A 142 -3.91 3.85 -25.92
CA LEU A 142 -5.15 4.62 -25.84
C LEU A 142 -6.10 4.19 -26.97
N ARG A 143 -7.39 4.08 -26.69
CA ARG A 143 -8.46 3.88 -27.70
C ARG A 143 -8.19 2.76 -28.71
N ASP A 144 -7.39 1.76 -28.36
CA ASP A 144 -6.96 0.69 -29.26
C ASP A 144 -7.93 -0.51 -29.30
N GLY A 145 -9.08 -0.41 -28.62
CA GLY A 145 -10.12 -1.45 -28.57
C GLY A 145 -9.75 -2.69 -27.77
N LYS A 146 -8.57 -2.76 -27.19
CA LYS A 146 -8.16 -3.88 -26.33
C LYS A 146 -8.84 -3.74 -24.97
N LYS A 147 -9.51 -4.80 -24.55
CA LYS A 147 -10.25 -4.85 -23.27
C LYS A 147 -9.33 -5.31 -22.15
N ARG A 148 -8.32 -4.49 -21.80
CA ARG A 148 -7.36 -4.80 -20.75
C ARG A 148 -8.00 -4.81 -19.37
N PRO A 149 -7.55 -5.64 -18.42
CA PRO A 149 -7.85 -5.43 -17.01
C PRO A 149 -7.11 -4.20 -16.50
N VAL A 150 -7.69 -3.56 -15.47
CA VAL A 150 -7.03 -2.50 -14.72
C VAL A 150 -6.68 -2.97 -13.31
N LEU A 151 -5.44 -2.71 -12.90
CA LEU A 151 -4.90 -3.00 -11.58
C LEU A 151 -4.85 -1.67 -10.81
N VAL A 152 -5.72 -1.46 -9.83
CA VAL A 152 -5.82 -0.23 -9.04
C VAL A 152 -5.15 -0.45 -7.69
N TYR A 153 -4.08 0.29 -7.43
CA TYR A 153 -3.28 0.17 -6.21
C TYR A 153 -3.57 1.28 -5.21
N PHE A 154 -3.75 0.89 -3.95
CA PHE A 154 -3.84 1.78 -2.81
C PHE A 154 -2.62 1.60 -1.91
N HIS A 155 -1.94 2.71 -1.57
CA HIS A 155 -0.72 2.68 -0.78
C HIS A 155 -0.95 2.34 0.70
N GLY A 156 0.11 1.86 1.36
CA GLY A 156 0.17 1.58 2.79
C GLY A 156 0.35 2.81 3.66
N GLY A 157 0.92 2.60 4.84
CA GLY A 157 1.07 3.63 5.87
C GLY A 157 -0.15 3.79 6.76
N ALA A 158 -0.85 2.68 7.03
CA ALA A 158 -2.13 2.64 7.74
C ALA A 158 -3.14 3.62 7.11
N TYR A 159 -3.81 4.42 7.94
CA TYR A 159 -4.66 5.54 7.51
C TYR A 159 -3.98 6.89 7.80
N ASN A 160 -2.68 6.90 8.10
CA ASN A 160 -1.94 8.04 8.65
C ASN A 160 -1.05 8.74 7.64
N ASN A 161 -0.34 7.97 6.81
CA ASN A 161 0.70 8.48 5.92
C ASN A 161 0.81 7.64 4.64
N GLY A 162 1.77 8.00 3.79
CA GLY A 162 2.04 7.32 2.53
C GLY A 162 1.61 8.12 1.31
N THR A 163 2.05 7.64 0.16
CA THR A 163 1.71 8.19 -1.16
C THR A 163 2.03 7.17 -2.23
N VAL A 164 1.40 7.30 -3.40
CA VAL A 164 1.78 6.54 -4.60
C VAL A 164 2.74 7.29 -5.52
N ASN A 165 3.21 8.47 -5.11
CA ASN A 165 4.18 9.26 -5.85
C ASN A 165 5.61 8.73 -5.60
N SER A 166 5.86 7.47 -5.95
CA SER A 166 7.15 6.79 -5.77
C SER A 166 7.41 5.86 -6.95
N ASP A 167 8.67 5.76 -7.37
CA ASP A 167 9.09 4.85 -8.45
C ASP A 167 8.92 3.37 -8.07
N LEU A 168 8.77 3.05 -6.77
CA LEU A 168 8.45 1.71 -6.32
C LEU A 168 7.11 1.21 -6.89
N TYR A 169 6.16 2.13 -7.12
CA TYR A 169 4.83 1.85 -7.65
C TYR A 169 4.71 2.14 -9.16
N ASP A 170 5.83 2.21 -9.89
CA ASP A 170 5.82 2.37 -11.34
C ASP A 170 5.18 1.16 -12.02
N GLY A 171 4.10 1.40 -12.76
CA GLY A 171 3.31 0.35 -13.41
C GLY A 171 3.84 -0.12 -14.76
N LYS A 172 4.90 0.50 -15.31
CA LYS A 172 5.38 0.21 -16.67
C LYS A 172 5.73 -1.26 -16.88
N ARG A 173 6.43 -1.88 -15.92
CA ARG A 173 6.84 -3.29 -16.04
C ARG A 173 5.64 -4.24 -16.05
N LEU A 174 4.61 -3.98 -15.23
CA LEU A 174 3.35 -4.73 -15.29
C LEU A 174 2.64 -4.55 -16.64
N CYS A 175 2.61 -3.33 -17.17
CA CYS A 175 2.05 -3.04 -18.49
C CYS A 175 2.76 -3.84 -19.59
N HIS A 176 4.09 -3.86 -19.60
CA HIS A 176 4.89 -4.62 -20.56
C HIS A 176 4.69 -6.12 -20.44
N ARG A 177 4.72 -6.63 -19.20
CA ARG A 177 4.61 -8.07 -18.94
C ARG A 177 3.27 -8.62 -19.36
N GLY A 178 2.19 -7.87 -19.10
CA GLY A 178 0.87 -8.43 -19.16
C GLY A 178 -0.12 -7.69 -20.05
N ASP A 179 0.23 -6.67 -20.80
CA ASP A 179 -0.74 -5.84 -21.54
C ASP A 179 -1.94 -5.47 -20.62
N VAL A 180 -1.64 -4.91 -19.46
CA VAL A 180 -2.60 -4.44 -18.44
C VAL A 180 -2.47 -2.93 -18.28
N VAL A 181 -3.44 -2.30 -17.64
CA VAL A 181 -3.34 -0.91 -17.19
C VAL A 181 -3.16 -0.88 -15.68
N VAL A 182 -2.29 -0.02 -15.19
CA VAL A 182 -2.05 0.18 -13.77
C VAL A 182 -2.50 1.59 -13.38
N VAL A 183 -3.26 1.68 -12.30
CA VAL A 183 -3.68 2.95 -11.69
C VAL A 183 -3.21 2.96 -10.25
N THR A 184 -2.54 4.02 -9.81
CA THR A 184 -2.14 4.19 -8.41
C THR A 184 -2.78 5.45 -7.84
N VAL A 185 -3.31 5.40 -6.60
CA VAL A 185 -4.25 6.39 -6.08
C VAL A 185 -3.75 7.04 -4.80
N ASN A 186 -3.61 8.38 -4.79
CA ASN A 186 -3.50 9.18 -3.57
C ASN A 186 -4.89 9.52 -3.02
N HIS A 187 -5.01 9.65 -1.72
CA HIS A 187 -6.27 9.95 -1.02
C HIS A 187 -5.98 10.64 0.32
N ARG A 188 -6.99 11.24 0.95
CA ARG A 188 -6.84 11.85 2.29
C ARG A 188 -6.50 10.82 3.36
N LEU A 189 -5.76 11.29 4.35
CA LEU A 189 -5.20 10.53 5.47
C LEU A 189 -5.52 11.21 6.80
N ASN A 190 -5.27 10.53 7.90
CA ASN A 190 -5.33 11.02 9.28
C ASN A 190 -6.60 11.86 9.58
N ALA A 191 -6.48 13.00 10.26
CA ALA A 191 -7.64 13.85 10.57
C ALA A 191 -8.37 14.34 9.32
N PHE A 192 -7.67 14.57 8.20
CA PHE A 192 -8.29 15.07 6.96
C PHE A 192 -9.21 14.03 6.31
N GLY A 193 -8.94 12.74 6.52
CA GLY A 193 -9.69 11.63 5.92
C GLY A 193 -10.60 10.87 6.89
N TYR A 194 -10.34 10.94 8.21
CA TYR A 194 -10.95 10.01 9.17
C TYR A 194 -11.37 10.64 10.51
N MET A 195 -11.34 11.96 10.66
CA MET A 195 -11.84 12.65 11.86
C MET A 195 -13.38 12.71 11.84
N TYR A 196 -14.03 11.99 12.74
CA TYR A 196 -15.49 11.95 12.82
C TYR A 196 -16.05 13.18 13.54
N LEU A 197 -16.84 13.96 12.84
CA LEU A 197 -17.46 15.20 13.32
C LEU A 197 -18.99 15.09 13.45
N GLY A 198 -19.62 13.97 13.09
CA GLY A 198 -21.07 13.82 13.00
C GLY A 198 -21.82 14.14 14.30
N ASP A 199 -21.25 13.80 15.46
CA ASP A 199 -21.84 14.13 16.77
C ASP A 199 -21.80 15.62 17.12
N LEU A 200 -20.89 16.35 16.49
CA LEU A 200 -20.64 17.78 16.77
C LEU A 200 -21.25 18.68 15.71
N ALA A 201 -21.38 18.19 14.49
CA ALA A 201 -21.95 18.86 13.33
C ALA A 201 -22.61 17.82 12.42
N PRO A 202 -23.94 17.60 12.50
CA PRO A 202 -24.63 16.52 11.78
C PRO A 202 -24.43 16.52 10.26
N GLU A 203 -24.20 17.68 9.65
CA GLU A 203 -23.86 17.81 8.23
C GLU A 203 -22.49 17.24 7.84
N TYR A 204 -21.74 16.73 8.82
CA TYR A 204 -20.46 16.04 8.68
C TYR A 204 -20.52 14.57 9.11
N ALA A 205 -21.69 13.95 9.07
CA ALA A 205 -21.88 12.55 9.47
C ALA A 205 -20.96 11.57 8.73
N GLU A 206 -20.53 11.89 7.49
CA GLU A 206 -19.65 11.07 6.66
C GLU A 206 -18.15 11.32 6.91
N SER A 207 -17.78 12.30 7.74
CA SER A 207 -16.40 12.79 7.88
C SER A 207 -15.42 11.73 8.38
N GLY A 208 -15.88 10.78 9.20
CA GLY A 208 -15.08 9.65 9.66
C GLY A 208 -14.66 8.66 8.56
N ASN A 209 -15.24 8.82 7.37
CA ASN A 209 -14.99 7.99 6.20
C ASN A 209 -14.63 8.79 4.94
N ALA A 210 -14.29 10.07 5.08
CA ALA A 210 -13.98 10.92 3.94
C ALA A 210 -12.84 10.37 3.07
N GLY A 211 -11.77 9.83 3.68
CA GLY A 211 -10.68 9.16 2.97
C GLY A 211 -11.11 7.85 2.29
N GLN A 212 -12.04 7.11 2.86
CA GLN A 212 -12.63 5.92 2.22
C GLN A 212 -13.50 6.30 1.01
N LEU A 213 -14.24 7.41 1.12
CA LEU A 213 -15.03 7.96 0.02
C LEU A 213 -14.15 8.51 -1.12
N ASP A 214 -12.92 8.98 -0.83
CA ASP A 214 -11.95 9.34 -1.86
C ASP A 214 -11.63 8.14 -2.76
N LEU A 215 -11.44 6.95 -2.18
CA LEU A 215 -11.19 5.71 -2.94
C LEU A 215 -12.42 5.31 -3.76
N VAL A 216 -13.62 5.49 -3.22
CA VAL A 216 -14.87 5.28 -3.98
C VAL A 216 -14.94 6.23 -5.17
N LEU A 217 -14.59 7.51 -4.98
CA LEU A 217 -14.57 8.49 -6.08
C LEU A 217 -13.50 8.15 -7.13
N ALA A 218 -12.31 7.71 -6.71
CA ALA A 218 -11.27 7.24 -7.63
C ALA A 218 -11.74 6.04 -8.46
N LEU A 219 -12.44 5.08 -7.84
CA LEU A 219 -13.00 3.92 -8.55
C LEU A 219 -14.16 4.32 -9.49
N LYS A 220 -14.97 5.32 -9.14
CA LYS A 220 -15.95 5.92 -10.06
C LYS A 220 -15.25 6.57 -11.25
N TRP A 221 -14.18 7.34 -11.00
CA TRP A 221 -13.37 7.90 -12.06
C TRP A 221 -12.81 6.82 -13.00
N VAL A 222 -12.29 5.72 -12.47
CA VAL A 222 -11.85 4.57 -13.26
C VAL A 222 -13.00 4.06 -14.12
N LYS A 223 -14.18 3.80 -13.54
CA LYS A 223 -15.34 3.31 -14.28
C LYS A 223 -15.75 4.21 -15.45
N GLU A 224 -15.66 5.53 -15.27
CA GLU A 224 -16.14 6.52 -16.23
C GLU A 224 -15.10 6.85 -17.32
N ASN A 225 -13.81 6.77 -17.00
CA ASN A 225 -12.75 7.32 -17.87
C ASN A 225 -11.81 6.27 -18.45
N ILE A 226 -11.73 5.07 -17.85
CA ILE A 226 -10.63 4.16 -18.15
C ILE A 226 -10.75 3.50 -19.54
N ALA A 227 -11.94 3.49 -20.14
CA ALA A 227 -12.15 2.99 -21.52
C ALA A 227 -11.35 3.81 -22.55
N GLU A 228 -11.23 5.13 -22.37
CA GLU A 228 -10.37 6.01 -23.16
C GLU A 228 -8.89 5.59 -23.10
N LEU A 229 -8.50 4.96 -22.00
CA LEU A 229 -7.15 4.47 -21.72
C LEU A 229 -6.95 2.99 -22.06
N GLY A 230 -7.85 2.41 -22.91
CA GLY A 230 -7.71 1.07 -23.47
C GLY A 230 -8.15 -0.07 -22.55
N VAL A 231 -9.05 0.17 -21.59
CA VAL A 231 -9.44 -0.78 -20.53
C VAL A 231 -10.92 -1.21 -20.64
N ASP A 232 -11.20 -2.40 -20.15
CA ASP A 232 -12.55 -2.87 -19.84
C ASP A 232 -12.89 -2.51 -18.37
N PRO A 233 -13.80 -1.55 -18.12
CA PRO A 233 -14.17 -1.14 -16.77
C PRO A 233 -14.86 -2.23 -15.94
N SER A 234 -15.22 -3.37 -16.54
CA SER A 234 -15.74 -4.55 -15.85
C SER A 234 -14.64 -5.49 -15.31
N ARG A 235 -13.34 -5.14 -15.50
CA ARG A 235 -12.19 -5.93 -15.10
C ARG A 235 -11.26 -5.16 -14.17
N VAL A 236 -11.80 -4.67 -13.07
CA VAL A 236 -11.07 -3.88 -12.06
C VAL A 236 -10.61 -4.81 -10.94
N LEU A 237 -9.28 -4.93 -10.74
CA LEU A 237 -8.67 -5.48 -9.54
C LEU A 237 -8.24 -4.32 -8.65
N ILE A 238 -8.70 -4.28 -7.40
CA ILE A 238 -8.13 -3.41 -6.37
C ILE A 238 -7.12 -4.22 -5.56
N PHE A 239 -5.95 -3.63 -5.31
CA PHE A 239 -4.95 -4.26 -4.47
C PHE A 239 -4.18 -3.22 -3.65
N GLY A 240 -3.60 -3.64 -2.55
CA GLY A 240 -2.86 -2.75 -1.67
C GLY A 240 -2.08 -3.49 -0.61
N GLN A 241 -1.02 -2.85 -0.12
CA GLN A 241 -0.17 -3.40 0.93
C GLN A 241 -0.37 -2.65 2.24
N SER A 242 -0.32 -3.36 3.39
CA SER A 242 -0.48 -2.77 4.72
C SER A 242 -1.82 -2.00 4.82
N GLY A 243 -1.80 -0.73 5.22
CA GLY A 243 -2.98 0.12 5.20
C GLY A 243 -3.72 0.15 3.85
N GLY A 244 -3.03 -0.08 2.72
CA GLY A 244 -3.66 -0.22 1.40
C GLY A 244 -4.51 -1.48 1.28
N GLY A 245 -4.03 -2.61 1.81
CA GLY A 245 -4.82 -3.84 1.93
C GLY A 245 -6.02 -3.67 2.84
N ALA A 246 -5.83 -3.01 4.00
CA ALA A 246 -6.92 -2.68 4.91
C ALA A 246 -8.02 -1.82 4.24
N LYS A 247 -7.63 -0.85 3.41
CA LYS A 247 -8.57 -0.04 2.61
C LYS A 247 -9.34 -0.90 1.60
N CYS A 248 -8.66 -1.85 0.93
CA CYS A 248 -9.33 -2.82 0.05
C CYS A 248 -10.35 -3.67 0.82
N ALA A 249 -9.99 -4.18 1.99
CA ALA A 249 -10.89 -4.96 2.84
C ALA A 249 -12.10 -4.13 3.32
N ALA A 250 -11.88 -2.88 3.73
CA ALA A 250 -12.97 -1.97 4.09
C ALA A 250 -13.92 -1.66 2.91
N LEU A 251 -13.39 -1.50 1.69
CA LEU A 251 -14.21 -1.29 0.48
C LEU A 251 -15.14 -2.48 0.19
N MET A 252 -14.77 -3.70 0.55
CA MET A 252 -15.63 -4.88 0.39
C MET A 252 -16.91 -4.81 1.23
N ALA A 253 -16.90 -4.04 2.32
CA ALA A 253 -18.06 -3.80 3.20
C ALA A 253 -18.72 -2.44 2.97
N THR A 254 -18.24 -1.62 2.02
CA THR A 254 -18.73 -0.27 1.75
C THR A 254 -19.77 -0.29 0.63
N PRO A 255 -21.07 -0.01 0.89
CA PRO A 255 -22.13 -0.07 -0.12
C PRO A 255 -21.86 0.79 -1.35
N ALA A 256 -21.30 2.00 -1.16
CA ALA A 256 -20.99 2.93 -2.24
C ALA A 256 -19.91 2.41 -3.21
N ALA A 257 -19.16 1.37 -2.83
CA ALA A 257 -18.13 0.73 -3.65
C ALA A 257 -18.65 -0.47 -4.46
N LYS A 258 -19.90 -0.92 -4.21
CA LYS A 258 -20.47 -2.09 -4.90
C LYS A 258 -20.46 -1.93 -6.41
N GLY A 259 -19.86 -2.90 -7.11
CA GLY A 259 -19.79 -2.91 -8.59
C GLY A 259 -18.78 -1.91 -9.18
N LEU A 260 -17.89 -1.34 -8.36
CA LEU A 260 -16.77 -0.52 -8.82
C LEU A 260 -15.48 -1.33 -8.95
N PHE A 261 -15.40 -2.50 -8.35
CA PHE A 261 -14.30 -3.45 -8.48
C PHE A 261 -14.84 -4.88 -8.59
N HIS A 262 -14.01 -5.78 -9.11
CA HIS A 262 -14.42 -7.14 -9.49
C HIS A 262 -13.49 -8.21 -8.90
N ARG A 263 -12.34 -7.80 -8.34
CA ARG A 263 -11.35 -8.64 -7.68
C ARG A 263 -10.63 -7.83 -6.60
N VAL A 264 -10.16 -8.52 -5.58
CA VAL A 264 -9.45 -7.88 -4.46
C VAL A 264 -8.19 -8.67 -4.14
N MET A 265 -7.09 -7.97 -3.85
CA MET A 265 -5.91 -8.58 -3.25
C MET A 265 -5.41 -7.71 -2.09
N THR A 266 -5.28 -8.31 -0.92
CA THR A 266 -4.71 -7.67 0.26
C THR A 266 -3.32 -8.25 0.54
N MET A 267 -2.35 -7.37 0.75
CA MET A 267 -0.96 -7.69 1.00
C MET A 267 -0.61 -7.17 2.40
N SER A 268 -0.49 -8.04 3.39
CA SER A 268 -0.18 -7.66 4.80
C SER A 268 -1.09 -6.53 5.34
N GLY A 269 -2.35 -6.53 4.93
CA GLY A 269 -3.30 -5.49 5.32
C GLY A 269 -4.70 -6.06 5.47
N GLN A 270 -5.28 -5.88 6.64
CA GLN A 270 -6.59 -6.41 7.03
C GLN A 270 -7.44 -5.33 7.71
N GLN A 271 -8.74 -5.49 7.63
CA GLN A 271 -9.71 -4.63 8.32
C GLN A 271 -10.87 -5.45 8.84
N ILE A 272 -10.70 -6.01 10.04
CA ILE A 272 -11.74 -6.82 10.70
C ILE A 272 -12.84 -5.92 11.25
N LYS A 273 -12.45 -4.86 11.99
CA LYS A 273 -13.36 -3.90 12.64
C LYS A 273 -13.01 -2.48 12.25
N GLY A 274 -14.02 -1.63 12.08
CA GLY A 274 -13.87 -0.18 12.07
C GLY A 274 -13.93 0.40 13.48
N ALA A 275 -13.67 1.69 13.62
CA ALA A 275 -13.93 2.39 14.87
C ALA A 275 -15.44 2.54 15.10
N SER A 276 -15.92 2.37 16.34
CA SER A 276 -17.27 2.78 16.68
C SER A 276 -17.40 4.31 16.68
N ILE A 277 -18.61 4.83 16.58
CA ILE A 277 -18.87 6.28 16.70
C ILE A 277 -18.31 6.82 18.03
N GLU A 278 -18.47 6.09 19.12
CA GLU A 278 -17.99 6.49 20.45
C GLU A 278 -16.45 6.68 20.45
N ILE A 279 -15.71 5.72 19.92
CA ILE A 279 -14.25 5.79 19.83
C ILE A 279 -13.82 6.94 18.92
N ALA A 280 -14.45 7.05 17.75
CA ALA A 280 -14.13 8.08 16.77
C ALA A 280 -14.42 9.49 17.34
N SER A 281 -15.53 9.66 18.04
CA SER A 281 -15.89 10.90 18.75
C SER A 281 -14.91 11.22 19.89
N GLY A 282 -14.47 10.21 20.65
CA GLY A 282 -13.45 10.37 21.67
C GLY A 282 -12.12 10.90 21.09
N ARG A 283 -11.66 10.30 19.99
CA ARG A 283 -10.48 10.77 19.24
C ARG A 283 -10.64 12.20 18.75
N THR A 284 -11.79 12.51 18.17
CA THR A 284 -12.08 13.86 17.69
C THR A 284 -11.97 14.87 18.82
N ARG A 285 -12.51 14.59 20.01
CA ARG A 285 -12.39 15.49 21.17
C ARG A 285 -10.94 15.69 21.58
N THR A 286 -10.14 14.62 21.61
CA THR A 286 -8.69 14.70 21.89
C THR A 286 -7.96 15.60 20.91
N VAL A 287 -8.27 15.47 19.61
CA VAL A 287 -7.68 16.31 18.55
C VAL A 287 -8.10 17.77 18.69
N LEU A 288 -9.41 18.03 18.93
CA LEU A 288 -9.93 19.38 19.12
C LEU A 288 -9.32 20.08 20.35
N ASP A 289 -9.19 19.36 21.46
CA ASP A 289 -8.53 19.85 22.68
C ASP A 289 -7.09 20.26 22.40
N LYS A 290 -6.34 19.39 21.69
CA LYS A 290 -4.96 19.68 21.28
C LYS A 290 -4.83 20.91 20.38
N MET A 291 -5.85 21.19 19.57
CA MET A 291 -5.92 22.38 18.72
C MET A 291 -6.47 23.63 19.47
N GLY A 292 -6.80 23.52 20.76
CA GLY A 292 -7.35 24.60 21.56
C GLY A 292 -8.79 24.95 21.18
N ILE A 293 -9.53 24.04 20.54
CA ILE A 293 -10.94 24.25 20.15
C ILE A 293 -11.84 23.86 21.35
N PRO A 294 -12.70 24.79 21.84
CA PRO A 294 -13.55 24.52 22.98
C PRO A 294 -14.48 23.32 22.79
N ALA A 295 -14.55 22.42 23.77
CA ALA A 295 -15.38 21.23 23.72
C ALA A 295 -16.89 21.52 23.62
N SER A 296 -17.33 22.73 23.87
CA SER A 296 -18.72 23.20 23.76
C SER A 296 -19.14 23.58 22.35
N LEU A 297 -18.18 23.84 21.43
CA LEU A 297 -18.50 24.24 20.06
C LEU A 297 -19.21 23.15 19.29
N ARG A 298 -20.20 23.55 18.51
CA ARG A 298 -21.04 22.65 17.69
C ARG A 298 -21.39 23.31 16.36
N GLY A 299 -21.85 22.49 15.43
CA GLY A 299 -22.43 22.92 14.15
C GLY A 299 -21.53 23.88 13.39
N LYS A 300 -22.12 24.94 12.88
CA LYS A 300 -21.43 25.93 12.02
C LYS A 300 -20.27 26.65 12.70
N ASP A 301 -20.34 26.88 14.00
CA ASP A 301 -19.28 27.61 14.73
C ASP A 301 -18.03 26.72 14.88
N LEU A 302 -18.20 25.43 15.16
CA LEU A 302 -17.11 24.46 15.15
C LEU A 302 -16.45 24.39 13.76
N VAL A 303 -17.27 24.24 12.72
CA VAL A 303 -16.79 24.11 11.35
C VAL A 303 -16.06 25.38 10.90
N ALA A 304 -16.56 26.54 11.26
CA ALA A 304 -15.90 27.81 10.95
C ALA A 304 -14.51 27.90 11.59
N GLN A 305 -14.35 27.47 12.85
CA GLN A 305 -13.05 27.40 13.50
C GLN A 305 -12.11 26.38 12.85
N LEU A 306 -12.58 25.19 12.53
CA LEU A 306 -11.77 24.17 11.84
C LEU A 306 -11.30 24.64 10.47
N ASN A 307 -12.15 25.34 9.72
CA ASN A 307 -11.80 25.88 8.42
C ASN A 307 -10.83 27.09 8.49
N ALA A 308 -10.78 27.79 9.62
CA ALA A 308 -9.84 28.87 9.85
C ALA A 308 -8.41 28.40 10.18
N LEU A 309 -8.24 27.13 10.58
CA LEU A 309 -6.92 26.56 10.87
C LEU A 309 -6.12 26.34 9.59
N THR A 310 -4.79 26.47 9.69
CA THR A 310 -3.90 26.01 8.63
C THR A 310 -3.84 24.50 8.56
N MET A 311 -3.36 23.97 7.45
CA MET A 311 -3.11 22.54 7.28
C MET A 311 -2.17 22.01 8.37
N GLU A 312 -1.11 22.74 8.68
CA GLU A 312 -0.10 22.38 9.69
C GLU A 312 -0.68 22.36 11.11
N GLN A 313 -1.61 23.26 11.44
CA GLN A 313 -2.29 23.26 12.73
C GLN A 313 -3.17 22.03 12.91
N ILE A 314 -3.88 21.61 11.85
CA ILE A 314 -4.67 20.37 11.87
C ILE A 314 -3.76 19.14 11.97
N GLN A 315 -2.64 19.12 11.24
CA GLN A 315 -1.65 18.05 11.33
C GLN A 315 -1.09 17.92 12.76
N GLU A 316 -0.74 19.05 13.39
CA GLU A 316 -0.23 19.02 14.77
C GLU A 316 -1.28 18.51 15.76
N GLY A 317 -2.55 18.92 15.61
CA GLY A 317 -3.66 18.35 16.37
C GLY A 317 -3.80 16.84 16.18
N ALA A 318 -3.69 16.39 14.94
CA ALA A 318 -3.79 14.96 14.59
C ALA A 318 -2.70 14.08 15.23
N ARG A 319 -1.55 14.65 15.67
CA ARG A 319 -0.49 13.91 16.40
C ARG A 319 -1.00 13.30 17.71
N ALA A 320 -2.01 13.89 18.33
CA ALA A 320 -2.56 13.40 19.58
C ALA A 320 -3.13 11.97 19.48
N VAL A 321 -3.49 11.53 18.26
CA VAL A 321 -4.05 10.20 17.98
C VAL A 321 -3.38 9.57 16.76
N SER A 322 -2.08 9.77 16.59
CA SER A 322 -1.33 9.51 15.36
C SER A 322 -1.33 8.07 14.85
N SER A 323 -1.61 7.08 15.70
CA SER A 323 -1.60 5.66 15.30
C SER A 323 -3.00 5.06 15.11
N ASP A 324 -4.07 5.78 15.45
CA ASP A 324 -5.38 5.18 15.72
C ASP A 324 -6.45 5.52 14.69
N TRP A 325 -6.09 6.15 13.58
CA TRP A 325 -7.04 6.45 12.52
C TRP A 325 -7.55 5.18 11.84
N LEU A 326 -8.88 5.05 11.80
CA LEU A 326 -9.60 3.94 11.17
C LEU A 326 -10.86 4.45 10.49
N PRO A 327 -11.39 3.75 9.48
CA PRO A 327 -12.75 4.00 9.01
C PRO A 327 -13.76 3.77 10.14
N VAL A 328 -14.82 4.55 10.15
CA VAL A 328 -15.83 4.56 11.21
C VAL A 328 -17.05 3.75 10.80
N VAL A 329 -17.52 2.85 11.67
CA VAL A 329 -18.82 2.21 11.50
C VAL A 329 -19.88 3.25 11.91
N ASP A 330 -20.26 4.10 10.96
CA ASP A 330 -21.09 5.29 11.15
C ASP A 330 -22.57 5.07 10.80
N ASN A 331 -22.92 3.85 10.32
CA ASN A 331 -24.26 3.51 9.82
C ASN A 331 -24.72 4.36 8.60
N VAL A 332 -23.81 5.09 7.96
CA VAL A 332 -24.05 5.89 6.76
C VAL A 332 -23.20 5.36 5.60
N ILE A 333 -21.88 5.36 5.77
CA ILE A 333 -20.91 4.90 4.75
C ILE A 333 -20.49 3.47 5.01
N LEU A 334 -20.12 3.14 6.24
CA LEU A 334 -19.77 1.80 6.67
C LEU A 334 -20.85 1.30 7.65
N LEU A 335 -21.72 0.41 7.15
CA LEU A 335 -22.93 -0.03 7.87
C LEU A 335 -22.64 -1.13 8.91
N ARG A 336 -21.46 -1.73 8.86
CA ARG A 336 -21.02 -2.82 9.73
C ARG A 336 -19.49 -2.89 9.80
N ASN A 337 -18.97 -3.63 10.73
CA ASN A 337 -17.58 -4.06 10.69
C ASN A 337 -17.29 -4.84 9.40
N PRO A 338 -16.17 -4.60 8.72
CA PRO A 338 -15.88 -5.25 7.44
C PRO A 338 -15.90 -6.78 7.49
N PHE A 339 -15.23 -7.38 8.46
CA PHE A 339 -15.13 -8.84 8.59
C PHE A 339 -15.50 -9.36 9.99
N ASP A 340 -16.33 -8.66 10.73
CA ASP A 340 -16.87 -9.09 12.02
C ASP A 340 -18.40 -8.92 12.05
N PRO A 341 -19.16 -9.99 12.41
CA PRO A 341 -18.72 -11.34 12.84
C PRO A 341 -18.35 -12.26 11.68
N ASP A 342 -18.67 -11.93 10.43
CA ASP A 342 -18.53 -12.74 9.22
C ASP A 342 -18.03 -11.93 8.02
N ALA A 343 -17.74 -12.60 6.90
CA ALA A 343 -17.40 -11.94 5.64
C ALA A 343 -18.61 -11.14 5.10
N PRO A 344 -18.40 -9.95 4.51
CA PRO A 344 -19.50 -9.11 4.05
C PRO A 344 -20.25 -9.74 2.87
N ALA A 345 -21.55 -9.98 3.03
CA ALA A 345 -22.41 -10.50 1.97
C ALA A 345 -22.45 -9.58 0.72
N LEU A 346 -22.16 -8.29 0.91
CA LEU A 346 -22.08 -7.30 -0.17
C LEU A 346 -21.10 -7.68 -1.28
N SER A 347 -20.01 -8.40 -0.92
CA SER A 347 -18.89 -8.78 -1.80
C SER A 347 -18.55 -10.28 -1.74
N GLU A 348 -19.49 -11.12 -1.32
CA GLU A 348 -19.26 -12.57 -1.20
C GLU A 348 -18.85 -13.24 -2.52
N ASN A 349 -19.36 -12.74 -3.66
CA ASN A 349 -19.03 -13.23 -5.00
C ASN A 349 -17.74 -12.62 -5.59
N VAL A 350 -17.10 -11.68 -4.89
CA VAL A 350 -15.87 -11.04 -5.37
C VAL A 350 -14.66 -11.91 -5.01
N PRO A 351 -13.88 -12.40 -5.97
CA PRO A 351 -12.66 -13.14 -5.69
C PRO A 351 -11.68 -12.34 -4.83
N MET A 352 -11.02 -13.01 -3.89
CA MET A 352 -10.05 -12.38 -2.98
C MET A 352 -8.79 -13.23 -2.80
N VAL A 353 -7.64 -12.60 -2.99
CA VAL A 353 -6.33 -13.13 -2.58
C VAL A 353 -5.89 -12.37 -1.33
N LEU A 354 -5.53 -13.09 -0.28
CA LEU A 354 -5.03 -12.53 0.97
C LEU A 354 -3.60 -13.01 1.19
N GLY A 355 -2.73 -12.10 1.58
CA GLY A 355 -1.36 -12.47 1.85
C GLY A 355 -0.73 -11.69 2.98
N ASN A 356 0.33 -12.26 3.50
CA ASN A 356 1.23 -11.59 4.41
C ASN A 356 2.66 -12.11 4.25
N VAL A 357 3.60 -11.41 4.86
CA VAL A 357 4.99 -11.86 4.92
C VAL A 357 5.23 -12.68 6.19
N HIS A 358 6.28 -13.49 6.19
CA HIS A 358 6.60 -14.37 7.32
C HIS A 358 6.95 -13.57 8.59
N ASP A 359 7.74 -12.52 8.44
CA ASP A 359 8.32 -11.72 9.54
C ASP A 359 7.68 -10.33 9.64
N GLU A 360 6.33 -10.26 9.69
CA GLU A 360 5.56 -8.99 9.65
C GLU A 360 6.02 -7.94 10.64
N THR A 361 6.45 -8.36 11.83
CA THR A 361 6.83 -7.44 12.91
C THR A 361 8.31 -7.11 12.95
N ALA A 362 9.12 -7.62 12.02
CA ALA A 362 10.54 -7.29 11.88
C ALA A 362 10.74 -5.87 11.26
N VAL A 363 10.18 -4.83 11.86
CA VAL A 363 10.19 -3.44 11.37
C VAL A 363 10.54 -2.48 12.50
N GLY A 364 10.91 -1.25 12.16
CA GLY A 364 11.08 -0.17 13.14
C GLY A 364 12.20 -0.37 14.15
N GLY A 365 13.27 -1.10 13.77
CA GLY A 365 14.38 -1.43 14.65
C GLY A 365 14.19 -2.75 15.43
N ARG A 366 13.01 -3.35 15.38
CA ARG A 366 12.78 -4.72 15.87
C ARG A 366 13.47 -5.71 14.92
N GLY A 367 14.25 -6.61 15.43
CA GLY A 367 15.06 -7.56 14.65
C GLY A 367 16.56 -7.38 14.85
N GLY A 368 16.96 -6.41 15.70
CA GLY A 368 18.28 -6.39 16.31
C GLY A 368 18.45 -7.62 17.22
N GLU A 369 19.68 -8.08 17.39
CA GLU A 369 19.97 -9.26 18.22
C GLU A 369 19.58 -9.00 19.69
N ILE A 370 18.82 -9.92 20.27
CA ILE A 370 18.44 -9.92 21.68
C ILE A 370 18.89 -11.23 22.35
N ALA A 371 19.03 -11.20 23.68
CA ALA A 371 19.35 -12.39 24.47
C ALA A 371 18.08 -13.09 24.95
N TRP A 372 18.18 -14.36 25.34
CA TRP A 372 17.04 -15.11 25.89
C TRP A 372 16.46 -14.47 27.15
N GLU A 373 17.30 -13.86 27.98
CA GLU A 373 16.91 -13.20 29.23
C GLU A 373 16.08 -11.93 29.00
N THR A 374 16.22 -11.32 27.82
CA THR A 374 15.50 -10.08 27.44
C THR A 374 14.33 -10.34 26.50
N ALA A 375 14.21 -11.54 25.94
CA ALA A 375 13.15 -11.87 24.97
C ALA A 375 11.72 -11.66 25.53
N PRO A 376 11.37 -12.06 26.76
CA PRO A 376 10.04 -11.79 27.30
C PRO A 376 9.73 -10.29 27.40
N ALA A 377 10.68 -9.47 27.89
CA ALA A 377 10.47 -8.03 28.01
C ALA A 377 10.34 -7.35 26.63
N ALA A 378 11.08 -7.81 25.62
CA ALA A 378 10.98 -7.31 24.25
C ALA A 378 9.61 -7.64 23.65
N LEU A 379 9.12 -8.86 23.85
CA LEU A 379 7.81 -9.31 23.40
C LEU A 379 6.69 -8.53 24.09
N GLU A 380 6.76 -8.40 25.43
CA GLU A 380 5.79 -7.65 26.22
C GLU A 380 5.65 -6.20 25.73
N ALA A 381 6.78 -5.52 25.54
CA ALA A 381 6.79 -4.15 25.03
C ALA A 381 6.16 -3.99 23.64
N ALA A 382 6.14 -5.05 22.84
CA ALA A 382 5.67 -5.00 21.47
C ALA A 382 4.21 -5.43 21.28
N VAL A 383 3.72 -6.34 22.12
CA VAL A 383 2.44 -7.02 21.89
C VAL A 383 1.61 -7.23 23.15
N HIS A 384 1.91 -6.52 24.24
CA HIS A 384 1.20 -6.61 25.52
C HIS A 384 -0.33 -6.71 25.35
N GLU A 385 -0.91 -5.82 24.56
CA GLU A 385 -2.37 -5.75 24.33
C GLU A 385 -2.93 -6.96 23.56
N TYR A 386 -2.07 -7.79 22.97
CA TYR A 386 -2.45 -8.90 22.11
C TYR A 386 -2.24 -10.26 22.77
N LEU A 387 -1.57 -10.35 23.91
CA LEU A 387 -1.22 -11.63 24.55
C LEU A 387 -2.44 -12.37 25.13
N GLY A 388 -3.53 -11.65 25.41
CA GLY A 388 -4.75 -12.24 25.97
C GLY A 388 -4.50 -12.87 27.35
N PRO A 389 -4.74 -14.21 27.53
CA PRO A 389 -4.58 -14.87 28.81
C PRO A 389 -3.12 -15.22 29.15
N TYR A 390 -2.16 -14.93 28.25
CA TYR A 390 -0.76 -15.32 28.41
C TYR A 390 0.11 -14.19 28.95
N ASN A 391 1.17 -14.52 29.68
CA ASN A 391 2.31 -13.63 29.88
C ASN A 391 3.39 -13.87 28.81
N ALA A 392 4.31 -12.93 28.69
CA ALA A 392 5.34 -12.98 27.67
C ALA A 392 6.32 -14.15 27.84
N GLU A 393 6.60 -14.58 29.08
CA GLU A 393 7.45 -15.72 29.40
C GLU A 393 6.85 -17.02 28.85
N GLU A 394 5.55 -17.23 29.07
CA GLU A 394 4.82 -18.40 28.55
C GLU A 394 4.85 -18.45 27.03
N VAL A 395 4.65 -17.30 26.38
CA VAL A 395 4.68 -17.20 24.92
C VAL A 395 6.08 -17.47 24.37
N VAL A 396 7.11 -16.90 24.94
CA VAL A 396 8.50 -17.15 24.55
C VAL A 396 8.87 -18.61 24.74
N ALA A 397 8.47 -19.24 25.86
CA ALA A 397 8.73 -20.65 26.12
C ALA A 397 8.05 -21.55 25.09
N GLU A 398 6.78 -21.29 24.74
CA GLU A 398 6.05 -22.08 23.76
C GLU A 398 6.59 -21.90 22.34
N PHE A 399 6.92 -20.67 21.93
CA PHE A 399 7.53 -20.41 20.63
C PHE A 399 8.92 -21.05 20.48
N ARG A 400 9.70 -21.08 21.55
CA ARG A 400 10.95 -21.83 21.60
C ARG A 400 10.72 -23.35 21.48
N ARG A 401 9.63 -23.88 22.02
CA ARG A 401 9.23 -25.30 21.88
C ARG A 401 8.79 -25.61 20.45
N ILE A 402 8.02 -24.70 19.82
CA ILE A 402 7.55 -24.86 18.42
C ILE A 402 8.74 -24.77 17.45
N HIS A 403 9.67 -23.87 17.71
CA HIS A 403 10.82 -23.56 16.86
C HIS A 403 12.14 -23.69 17.63
N PRO A 404 12.61 -24.92 17.92
CA PRO A 404 13.79 -25.14 18.76
C PRO A 404 15.10 -24.54 18.18
N ASP A 405 15.14 -24.35 16.85
CA ASP A 405 16.31 -23.82 16.14
C ASP A 405 16.29 -22.30 15.97
N TYR A 406 15.24 -21.60 16.46
CA TYR A 406 15.15 -20.17 16.35
C TYR A 406 16.02 -19.47 17.39
N THR A 407 16.67 -18.39 16.96
CA THR A 407 17.34 -17.43 17.88
C THR A 407 16.30 -16.69 18.71
N PRO A 408 16.69 -16.04 19.85
CA PRO A 408 15.77 -15.22 20.64
C PRO A 408 15.05 -14.16 19.80
N THR A 409 15.75 -13.52 18.89
CA THR A 409 15.17 -12.52 17.97
C THR A 409 14.14 -13.11 17.02
N GLN A 410 14.38 -14.32 16.51
CA GLN A 410 13.42 -15.02 15.65
C GLN A 410 12.17 -15.43 16.42
N VAL A 411 12.32 -15.91 17.66
CA VAL A 411 11.19 -16.22 18.54
C VAL A 411 10.35 -14.97 18.83
N ASP A 412 11.00 -13.85 19.16
CA ASP A 412 10.32 -12.58 19.42
C ASP A 412 9.51 -12.10 18.20
N ILE A 413 10.09 -12.14 16.99
CA ILE A 413 9.42 -11.74 15.75
C ILE A 413 8.28 -12.68 15.41
N ALA A 414 8.49 -14.00 15.50
CA ALA A 414 7.47 -15.00 15.17
C ALA A 414 6.27 -14.89 16.13
N ALA A 415 6.53 -14.77 17.43
CA ALA A 415 5.50 -14.58 18.44
C ALA A 415 4.72 -13.28 18.21
N ALA A 416 5.40 -12.16 18.04
CA ALA A 416 4.74 -10.89 17.79
C ALA A 416 3.93 -10.90 16.47
N THR A 417 4.41 -11.57 15.45
CA THR A 417 3.68 -11.76 14.19
C THR A 417 2.41 -12.59 14.41
N ALA A 418 2.51 -13.69 15.15
CA ALA A 418 1.39 -14.60 15.41
C ALA A 418 0.29 -13.98 16.27
N PHE A 419 0.61 -13.08 17.19
CA PHE A 419 -0.37 -12.45 18.08
C PHE A 419 -0.93 -11.13 17.54
N ARG A 420 -0.15 -10.34 16.79
CA ARG A 420 -0.53 -8.98 16.39
C ARG A 420 -0.86 -8.82 14.91
N ALA A 421 0.00 -9.30 14.01
CA ALA A 421 -0.10 -8.92 12.60
C ALA A 421 -0.85 -9.97 11.76
N TRP A 422 -0.51 -11.25 11.93
CA TRP A 422 -1.08 -12.34 11.14
C TRP A 422 -2.54 -12.69 11.47
N PRO A 423 -3.05 -12.58 12.72
CA PRO A 423 -4.42 -13.02 13.03
C PRO A 423 -5.50 -12.33 12.21
N GLY A 424 -5.35 -11.04 11.91
CA GLY A 424 -6.35 -10.31 11.11
C GLY A 424 -6.50 -10.88 9.70
N GLN A 425 -5.39 -11.15 9.00
CA GLN A 425 -5.41 -11.75 7.67
C GLN A 425 -6.02 -13.16 7.71
N ARG A 426 -5.62 -13.96 8.70
CA ARG A 426 -6.16 -15.30 8.91
C ARG A 426 -7.67 -15.25 9.17
N TRP A 427 -8.13 -14.35 10.00
CA TRP A 427 -9.56 -14.19 10.30
C TRP A 427 -10.37 -13.77 9.07
N GLU A 428 -9.87 -12.87 8.22
CA GLU A 428 -10.53 -12.53 6.96
C GLU A 428 -10.67 -13.78 6.07
N ALA A 429 -9.59 -14.55 5.92
CA ALA A 429 -9.59 -15.78 5.13
C ALA A 429 -10.56 -16.84 5.69
N GLU A 430 -10.56 -17.07 7.01
CA GLU A 430 -11.44 -18.03 7.66
C GLU A 430 -12.92 -17.66 7.57
N ARG A 431 -13.26 -16.35 7.71
CA ARG A 431 -14.64 -15.88 7.53
C ARG A 431 -15.13 -16.05 6.10
N ARG A 432 -14.27 -15.81 5.12
CA ARG A 432 -14.59 -16.10 3.73
C ARG A 432 -14.70 -17.59 3.46
N ALA A 433 -13.83 -18.39 4.04
CA ALA A 433 -13.86 -19.85 3.91
C ALA A 433 -15.08 -20.50 4.60
N ALA A 434 -15.66 -19.85 5.61
CA ALA A 434 -16.88 -20.29 6.27
C ALA A 434 -18.16 -20.00 5.43
N ASN A 435 -18.09 -19.11 4.46
CA ASN A 435 -19.20 -18.80 3.55
C ASN A 435 -19.03 -19.60 2.25
N PRO A 436 -20.00 -20.49 1.89
CA PRO A 436 -19.89 -21.36 0.73
C PRO A 436 -19.83 -20.62 -0.63
N ILE A 437 -20.27 -19.37 -0.68
CA ILE A 437 -20.20 -18.54 -1.89
C ILE A 437 -18.79 -17.97 -2.07
N SER A 438 -18.19 -17.44 -1.01
CA SER A 438 -16.86 -16.82 -1.10
C SER A 438 -15.70 -17.82 -1.00
N GLN A 439 -15.90 -18.98 -0.40
CA GLN A 439 -14.85 -20.01 -0.20
C GLN A 439 -14.16 -20.40 -1.52
N PRO A 440 -14.86 -20.76 -2.62
CA PRO A 440 -14.22 -21.19 -3.86
C PRO A 440 -13.40 -20.08 -4.56
N HIS A 441 -13.56 -18.83 -4.11
CA HIS A 441 -12.94 -17.63 -4.66
C HIS A 441 -11.99 -16.95 -3.68
N THR A 442 -11.42 -17.72 -2.75
CA THR A 442 -10.52 -17.21 -1.70
C THR A 442 -9.20 -17.97 -1.75
N TRP A 443 -8.08 -17.25 -1.81
CA TRP A 443 -6.73 -17.80 -1.82
C TRP A 443 -5.86 -17.09 -0.80
N VAL A 444 -4.91 -17.81 -0.20
CA VAL A 444 -4.02 -17.27 0.83
C VAL A 444 -2.56 -17.53 0.43
N TYR A 445 -1.70 -16.53 0.60
CA TYR A 445 -0.26 -16.69 0.45
C TYR A 445 0.52 -16.23 1.68
N GLN A 446 1.74 -16.73 1.79
CA GLN A 446 2.77 -16.25 2.70
C GLN A 446 4.07 -16.02 1.92
N MET A 447 4.68 -14.85 2.12
CA MET A 447 5.97 -14.49 1.54
C MET A 447 7.07 -14.86 2.52
N ASN A 448 7.92 -15.82 2.12
CA ASN A 448 9.06 -16.29 2.91
C ASN A 448 10.39 -15.81 2.36
N PHE A 449 10.42 -15.20 1.17
CA PHE A 449 11.65 -14.69 0.58
C PHE A 449 12.30 -13.67 1.50
N THR A 450 13.53 -13.96 1.94
CA THR A 450 14.28 -13.09 2.84
C THR A 450 15.08 -12.04 2.05
N GLY A 451 14.98 -10.78 2.48
CA GLY A 451 15.74 -9.68 1.90
C GLY A 451 17.13 -9.49 2.52
N ALA A 452 17.69 -8.28 2.36
CA ALA A 452 19.01 -7.88 2.86
C ALA A 452 19.19 -8.08 4.37
N SER A 453 18.10 -8.00 5.14
CA SER A 453 18.11 -8.21 6.60
C SER A 453 18.12 -9.69 7.01
N GLY A 454 18.09 -10.63 6.06
CA GLY A 454 17.87 -12.05 6.33
C GLY A 454 16.45 -12.39 6.78
N ARG A 455 15.48 -11.49 6.55
CA ARG A 455 14.08 -11.63 6.98
C ARG A 455 13.11 -11.32 5.85
N ALA A 456 11.94 -11.95 5.87
CA ALA A 456 10.81 -11.60 5.02
C ALA A 456 10.02 -10.47 5.69
N MET A 457 10.56 -9.25 5.63
CA MET A 457 10.04 -8.08 6.36
C MET A 457 8.75 -7.55 5.74
N HIS A 458 7.94 -6.90 6.57
CA HIS A 458 6.75 -6.14 6.12
C HIS A 458 7.09 -5.24 4.92
N THR A 459 6.26 -5.26 3.88
CA THR A 459 6.41 -4.55 2.60
C THR A 459 7.34 -5.16 1.55
N ILE A 460 8.07 -6.24 1.89
CA ILE A 460 9.02 -6.84 0.93
C ILE A 460 8.33 -7.36 -0.34
N ASP A 461 7.06 -7.73 -0.28
CA ASP A 461 6.26 -8.24 -1.40
C ASP A 461 5.89 -7.17 -2.45
N ILE A 462 5.96 -5.86 -2.12
CA ILE A 462 5.64 -4.77 -3.04
C ILE A 462 6.49 -4.81 -4.32
N PRO A 463 7.84 -4.78 -4.24
CA PRO A 463 8.68 -4.78 -5.43
C PRO A 463 8.51 -6.04 -6.28
N PHE A 464 8.10 -7.17 -5.70
CA PHE A 464 7.80 -8.40 -6.44
C PHE A 464 6.47 -8.29 -7.20
N MET A 465 5.43 -7.75 -6.58
CA MET A 465 4.13 -7.56 -7.24
C MET A 465 4.19 -6.54 -8.37
N PHE A 466 4.97 -5.47 -8.23
CA PHE A 466 5.20 -4.47 -9.27
C PHE A 466 6.30 -4.84 -10.28
N ASP A 467 7.04 -5.94 -10.05
CA ASP A 467 8.24 -6.31 -10.82
C ASP A 467 9.34 -5.21 -10.77
N ASN A 468 9.44 -4.47 -9.67
CA ASN A 468 10.32 -3.31 -9.50
C ASN A 468 11.49 -3.58 -8.53
N ILE A 469 12.12 -4.74 -8.63
CA ILE A 469 13.21 -5.18 -7.72
C ILE A 469 14.34 -4.17 -7.62
N ALA A 470 14.72 -3.55 -8.74
CA ALA A 470 15.79 -2.55 -8.78
C ALA A 470 15.48 -1.30 -7.93
N MET A 471 14.20 -0.97 -7.73
CA MET A 471 13.77 0.18 -6.90
C MET A 471 13.79 -0.13 -5.39
N ALA A 472 14.02 -1.38 -5.01
CA ALA A 472 13.99 -1.86 -3.63
C ALA A 472 15.34 -2.44 -3.16
N ALA A 473 16.47 -1.98 -3.70
CA ALA A 473 17.80 -2.52 -3.39
C ALA A 473 18.11 -2.52 -1.88
N GLY A 474 17.61 -1.55 -1.13
CA GLY A 474 17.76 -1.49 0.33
C GLY A 474 17.01 -2.60 1.08
N GLN A 475 15.93 -3.11 0.52
CA GLN A 475 15.16 -4.22 1.09
C GLN A 475 15.65 -5.58 0.59
N ILE A 476 15.91 -5.68 -0.70
CA ILE A 476 16.28 -6.93 -1.37
C ILE A 476 17.76 -7.27 -1.12
N GLY A 477 18.64 -6.28 -1.12
CA GLY A 477 20.09 -6.46 -1.17
C GLY A 477 20.65 -6.25 -2.57
N THR A 478 21.99 -6.23 -2.65
CA THR A 478 22.71 -5.94 -3.90
C THR A 478 23.58 -7.10 -4.38
N ALA A 479 23.64 -8.21 -3.62
CA ALA A 479 24.38 -9.40 -4.05
C ALA A 479 23.78 -9.98 -5.34
N PRO A 480 24.58 -10.27 -6.37
CA PRO A 480 24.07 -10.67 -7.69
C PRO A 480 23.12 -11.87 -7.65
N GLU A 481 23.44 -12.89 -6.87
CA GLU A 481 22.61 -14.09 -6.70
C GLU A 481 21.28 -13.79 -6.00
N GLN A 482 21.27 -12.84 -5.06
CA GLN A 482 20.06 -12.38 -4.36
C GLN A 482 19.14 -11.62 -5.32
N VAL A 483 19.73 -10.70 -6.09
CA VAL A 483 18.99 -9.90 -7.09
C VAL A 483 18.46 -10.80 -8.20
N ALA A 484 19.22 -11.79 -8.66
CA ALA A 484 18.77 -12.75 -9.67
C ALA A 484 17.56 -13.55 -9.18
N ALA A 485 17.63 -14.15 -7.98
CA ALA A 485 16.53 -14.88 -7.38
C ALA A 485 15.29 -14.00 -7.15
N ALA A 486 15.49 -12.75 -6.72
CA ALA A 486 14.39 -11.81 -6.55
C ALA A 486 13.71 -11.46 -7.88
N ASN A 487 14.45 -11.24 -8.97
CA ASN A 487 13.88 -10.97 -10.29
C ASN A 487 13.10 -12.17 -10.84
N GLU A 488 13.59 -13.40 -10.64
CA GLU A 488 12.90 -14.63 -11.05
C GLU A 488 11.56 -14.77 -10.31
N LEU A 489 11.57 -14.61 -8.99
CA LEU A 489 10.35 -14.65 -8.19
C LEU A 489 9.39 -13.50 -8.56
N ALA A 490 9.89 -12.28 -8.77
CA ALA A 490 9.08 -11.12 -9.18
C ALA A 490 8.40 -11.36 -10.53
N ALA A 491 9.08 -12.03 -11.47
CA ALA A 491 8.50 -12.42 -12.75
C ALA A 491 7.27 -13.31 -12.56
N THR A 492 7.33 -14.27 -11.64
CA THR A 492 6.22 -15.20 -11.35
C THR A 492 5.10 -14.53 -10.55
N MET A 493 5.43 -13.74 -9.52
CA MET A 493 4.43 -13.04 -8.69
C MET A 493 3.66 -12.00 -9.48
N SER A 494 4.36 -11.17 -10.26
CA SER A 494 3.71 -10.17 -11.12
C SER A 494 2.87 -10.81 -12.24
N GLN A 495 3.32 -11.94 -12.81
CA GLN A 495 2.52 -12.70 -13.78
C GLN A 495 1.26 -13.28 -13.14
N MET A 496 1.33 -13.79 -11.91
CA MET A 496 0.17 -14.23 -11.14
C MET A 496 -0.82 -13.08 -10.92
N LEU A 497 -0.34 -11.90 -10.49
CA LEU A 497 -1.19 -10.71 -10.29
C LEU A 497 -1.93 -10.34 -11.59
N ILE A 498 -1.24 -10.34 -12.73
CA ILE A 498 -1.82 -10.09 -14.06
C ILE A 498 -2.88 -11.14 -14.41
N THR A 499 -2.57 -12.41 -14.22
CA THR A 499 -3.48 -13.54 -14.48
C THR A 499 -4.74 -13.43 -13.62
N TYR A 500 -4.55 -13.18 -12.33
CA TYR A 500 -5.65 -12.93 -11.39
C TYR A 500 -6.49 -11.71 -11.79
N GLY A 501 -5.84 -10.62 -12.16
CA GLY A 501 -6.51 -9.42 -12.69
C GLY A 501 -7.37 -9.68 -13.93
N ARG A 502 -6.99 -10.64 -14.77
CA ARG A 502 -7.76 -11.03 -15.96
C ARG A 502 -8.92 -11.95 -15.66
N THR A 503 -8.65 -12.99 -14.89
CA THR A 503 -9.56 -14.15 -14.77
C THR A 503 -10.34 -14.18 -13.46
N GLY A 504 -9.84 -13.54 -12.42
CA GLY A 504 -10.33 -13.69 -11.04
C GLY A 504 -9.87 -14.99 -10.37
N ASN A 505 -8.96 -15.73 -11.03
CA ASN A 505 -8.36 -16.96 -10.52
C ASN A 505 -6.83 -16.86 -10.65
N PRO A 506 -6.04 -16.99 -9.56
CA PRO A 506 -4.58 -16.90 -9.65
C PRO A 506 -3.96 -18.01 -10.50
N ASN A 507 -4.68 -19.14 -10.68
CA ASN A 507 -4.29 -20.24 -11.56
C ASN A 507 -4.61 -20.01 -13.04
N GLY A 508 -5.32 -18.94 -13.40
CA GLY A 508 -5.81 -18.69 -14.75
C GLY A 508 -7.10 -19.46 -15.10
N ASP A 509 -7.45 -19.49 -16.38
CA ASP A 509 -8.63 -20.22 -16.84
C ASP A 509 -8.37 -21.74 -16.83
N SER A 510 -9.28 -22.49 -16.25
CA SER A 510 -9.20 -23.95 -16.05
C SER A 510 -9.04 -24.78 -17.34
N LYS A 511 -9.17 -24.16 -18.51
CA LYS A 511 -9.03 -24.82 -19.83
C LYS A 511 -7.59 -24.95 -20.32
N GLY A 512 -6.61 -24.38 -19.64
CA GLY A 512 -5.20 -24.34 -20.05
C GLY A 512 -4.19 -24.95 -19.09
N GLN A 513 -4.61 -25.33 -17.90
CA GLN A 513 -3.71 -25.95 -16.92
C GLN A 513 -3.85 -27.46 -16.94
N SER A 514 -2.92 -28.13 -17.62
CA SER A 514 -2.61 -29.52 -17.33
C SER A 514 -2.16 -29.62 -15.87
N GLN A 515 -2.74 -30.57 -15.12
CA GLN A 515 -2.24 -31.05 -13.83
C GLN A 515 -0.87 -31.73 -14.02
N GLY A 516 0.10 -31.00 -14.54
CA GLY A 516 1.46 -31.48 -14.74
C GLY A 516 2.38 -30.68 -13.84
N ALA A 517 3.40 -31.35 -13.31
CA ALA A 517 4.47 -30.71 -12.53
C ALA A 517 4.89 -29.41 -13.22
N ALA A 518 4.90 -28.30 -12.43
CA ALA A 518 5.35 -27.02 -12.91
C ALA A 518 6.72 -27.17 -13.58
N LYS A 519 6.88 -26.66 -14.82
CA LYS A 519 8.22 -26.40 -15.37
C LYS A 519 8.91 -25.45 -14.43
N ASP A 520 10.22 -25.53 -14.29
CA ASP A 520 11.00 -24.67 -13.44
C ASP A 520 10.53 -23.18 -13.60
N GLY A 521 10.17 -22.54 -12.48
CA GLY A 521 9.63 -21.17 -12.45
C GLY A 521 8.13 -20.99 -12.69
N ALA A 522 7.35 -22.06 -12.96
CA ALA A 522 5.91 -21.93 -13.08
C ALA A 522 5.21 -21.96 -11.71
N LEU A 523 4.07 -21.26 -11.61
CA LEU A 523 3.23 -21.26 -10.42
C LEU A 523 2.66 -22.68 -10.19
N PRO A 524 2.88 -23.31 -9.02
CA PRO A 524 2.20 -24.56 -8.67
C PRO A 524 0.68 -24.31 -8.60
N TYR A 525 -0.12 -25.38 -8.81
CA TYR A 525 -1.56 -25.25 -8.62
C TYR A 525 -1.88 -24.77 -7.19
N TRP A 526 -2.62 -23.68 -7.10
CA TRP A 526 -2.96 -23.00 -5.85
C TRP A 526 -4.43 -23.28 -5.51
N PRO A 527 -4.73 -24.21 -4.58
CA PRO A 527 -6.09 -24.51 -4.16
C PRO A 527 -6.77 -23.30 -3.52
N ALA A 528 -8.08 -23.17 -3.68
CA ALA A 528 -8.85 -22.25 -2.88
C ALA A 528 -8.72 -22.60 -1.38
N TYR A 529 -8.64 -21.58 -0.56
CA TYR A 529 -8.48 -21.73 0.89
C TYR A 529 -9.74 -22.31 1.53
N ASP A 530 -9.59 -23.31 2.39
CA ASP A 530 -10.66 -23.90 3.18
C ASP A 530 -10.24 -24.08 4.64
N LEU A 531 -11.22 -24.26 5.54
CA LEU A 531 -10.96 -24.38 6.98
C LEU A 531 -10.29 -25.71 7.39
N LYS A 532 -10.30 -26.74 6.52
CA LYS A 532 -9.71 -28.04 6.79
C LYS A 532 -8.23 -28.05 6.45
N ASN A 533 -7.89 -27.65 5.23
CA ASN A 533 -6.53 -27.73 4.71
C ASN A 533 -5.75 -26.44 4.95
N ARG A 534 -6.40 -25.28 4.95
CA ARG A 534 -5.74 -23.96 5.04
C ARG A 534 -4.59 -23.82 4.05
N SER A 535 -4.82 -24.30 2.81
CA SER A 535 -3.81 -24.33 1.76
C SER A 535 -3.28 -22.92 1.49
N THR A 536 -1.98 -22.74 1.66
CA THR A 536 -1.28 -21.45 1.56
C THR A 536 -0.17 -21.56 0.54
N MET A 537 -0.13 -20.64 -0.44
CA MET A 537 0.98 -20.51 -1.39
C MET A 537 2.17 -19.89 -0.67
N ILE A 538 3.29 -20.56 -0.69
CA ILE A 538 4.55 -20.05 -0.14
C ILE A 538 5.39 -19.44 -1.26
N TRP A 539 5.61 -18.13 -1.16
CA TRP A 539 6.45 -17.36 -2.05
C TRP A 539 7.87 -17.27 -1.50
N ASP A 540 8.76 -18.07 -2.07
CA ASP A 540 10.17 -18.14 -1.70
C ASP A 540 11.01 -18.42 -2.96
N ARG A 541 12.31 -18.64 -2.83
CA ARG A 541 13.20 -19.11 -3.92
C ARG A 541 12.65 -20.37 -4.60
N LYS A 542 11.97 -21.22 -3.86
CA LYS A 542 11.18 -22.34 -4.37
C LYS A 542 9.71 -22.11 -4.03
N LEU A 543 8.85 -22.22 -5.02
CA LEU A 543 7.40 -22.05 -4.88
C LEU A 543 6.75 -23.38 -4.53
N TYR A 544 5.89 -23.38 -3.53
CA TYR A 544 5.10 -24.56 -3.14
C TYR A 544 3.82 -24.16 -2.42
N VAL A 545 2.88 -25.07 -2.33
CA VAL A 545 1.68 -24.95 -1.49
C VAL A 545 1.88 -25.79 -0.25
N GLU A 546 1.61 -25.20 0.90
CA GLU A 546 1.64 -25.87 2.19
C GLU A 546 0.28 -25.76 2.88
N ASN A 547 -0.10 -26.81 3.58
CA ASN A 547 -1.34 -26.81 4.35
C ASN A 547 -1.06 -26.37 5.78
N ASP A 548 -1.73 -25.30 6.23
CA ASP A 548 -1.63 -24.73 7.59
C ASP A 548 -0.17 -24.50 8.05
N PRO A 549 0.66 -23.77 7.28
CA PRO A 549 2.12 -23.69 7.46
C PRO A 549 2.55 -23.20 8.85
N ARG A 550 1.67 -22.54 9.58
CA ARG A 550 1.88 -22.04 10.95
C ARG A 550 0.88 -22.64 11.93
N GLY A 551 0.47 -23.89 11.71
CA GLY A 551 -0.60 -24.56 12.47
C GLY A 551 -0.36 -24.61 13.99
N ALA A 552 0.86 -24.89 14.44
CA ALA A 552 1.19 -24.89 15.87
C ALA A 552 1.08 -23.49 16.50
N GLU A 553 1.62 -22.47 15.84
CA GLU A 553 1.50 -21.06 16.28
C GLU A 553 0.04 -20.63 16.29
N ARG A 554 -0.72 -20.96 15.24
CA ARG A 554 -2.15 -20.67 15.15
C ARG A 554 -2.93 -21.24 16.31
N VAL A 555 -2.77 -22.53 16.58
CA VAL A 555 -3.49 -23.24 17.67
C VAL A 555 -3.18 -22.62 19.03
N PHE A 556 -1.94 -22.21 19.24
CA PHE A 556 -1.55 -21.55 20.48
C PHE A 556 -2.14 -20.14 20.57
N ALA A 557 -1.97 -19.32 19.53
CA ALA A 557 -2.44 -17.93 19.51
C ALA A 557 -3.98 -17.82 19.47
N ASP A 558 -4.72 -18.83 19.02
CA ASP A 558 -6.20 -18.83 18.99
C ASP A 558 -6.87 -18.71 20.37
N LYS A 559 -6.13 -18.97 21.44
CA LYS A 559 -6.63 -18.76 22.81
C LYS A 559 -6.60 -17.28 23.22
N SER A 560 -5.86 -16.44 22.50
CA SER A 560 -5.96 -14.98 22.65
C SER A 560 -7.08 -14.45 21.75
N HIS A 561 -7.72 -13.36 22.18
CA HIS A 561 -8.69 -12.68 21.35
C HIS A 561 -7.96 -11.72 20.39
N TYR A 562 -8.30 -11.80 19.10
CA TYR A 562 -7.78 -10.81 18.15
C TYR A 562 -8.24 -9.42 18.51
N HIS A 563 -7.31 -8.51 18.58
CA HIS A 563 -7.52 -7.09 18.77
C HIS A 563 -7.18 -6.33 17.48
N GLN A 564 -8.15 -5.62 16.91
CA GLN A 564 -7.88 -4.68 15.82
C GLN A 564 -7.25 -3.42 16.41
N ALA A 565 -6.01 -3.11 16.01
CA ALA A 565 -5.36 -1.88 16.46
C ALA A 565 -6.29 -0.67 16.26
N GLY A 566 -6.40 0.18 17.28
CA GLY A 566 -7.30 1.34 17.25
C GLY A 566 -8.78 1.05 17.56
N THR A 567 -9.14 -0.14 18.02
CA THR A 567 -10.45 -0.45 18.61
C THR A 567 -10.28 -0.75 20.11
N PRO A 568 -11.37 -0.78 20.94
CA PRO A 568 -11.25 -1.19 22.33
C PRO A 568 -10.73 -2.62 22.44
N LEU A 569 -10.00 -2.89 23.52
CA LEU A 569 -9.73 -4.27 23.93
C LEU A 569 -11.05 -5.00 24.18
N PRO A 570 -11.14 -6.29 23.84
CA PRO A 570 -12.34 -7.08 24.03
C PRO A 570 -12.77 -7.18 25.49
#